data_ccefb61ea8946a0fbab3ae463007e29f
#
_entry.id   ccefb61ea8946a0fbab3ae463007e29f
#
_cell.length_a   1.000
_cell.length_b   1.000
_cell.length_c   1.000
_cell.angle_alpha   90.00
_cell.angle_beta   90.00
_cell.angle_gamma   90.00
#
_symmetry.space_group_name_H-M   'P 1'
#
loop_
_entity.id
_entity.type
_entity.pdbx_description
1 polymer ?
#
loop_
_entity_poly.entity_id
_entity_poly.type
_entity_poly.pdbx_seq_one_letter_code
_entity_poly.pdbx_strand_id
1 'polypeptide(L)'
;MDVITRNFFRLLRSGALNEYEALEPMSAFKWDRLNQMVRAQHVEAAAQKGVRNHQYDELMNIPKRLITESIADASCIGHPRLSNRLLNHRLRKIEERERHAIDTNVGSIDVLKIIVANISGMLNTGMMLSGLIQLGSYLRNKGDKVDFVKLEAWLSKLHIRRMAQLQGCMLMAVFNFEQDEIPFVQRDEPAAYKLVLRSVSHTANDTAEEWHFRQSRSGFVQNNSTLLRRNLRRSLRYITYAPIETVSNFFHNFARSLQEIEE
;
A
#
# COMPACT_ATOMS: atom_id res chain seq x y z
N MET A 1 13.03 16.07 -1.64
CA MET A 1 12.42 15.19 -2.65
C MET A 1 12.96 15.59 -4.01
N ASP A 2 13.40 14.64 -4.84
CA ASP A 2 13.87 14.91 -6.20
C ASP A 2 12.71 15.12 -7.18
N VAL A 3 13.00 15.61 -8.40
CA VAL A 3 12.00 15.90 -9.44
C VAL A 3 11.20 14.64 -9.85
N ILE A 4 11.88 13.48 -9.91
CA ILE A 4 11.23 12.22 -10.31
C ILE A 4 10.16 11.83 -9.27
N THR A 5 10.52 11.88 -8.01
CA THR A 5 9.61 11.52 -6.90
C THR A 5 8.46 12.53 -6.78
N ARG A 6 8.70 13.84 -6.99
CA ARG A 6 7.61 14.85 -7.00
C ARG A 6 6.64 14.58 -8.13
N ASN A 7 7.12 14.42 -9.35
CA ASN A 7 6.27 14.11 -10.50
C ASN A 7 5.55 12.76 -10.38
N PHE A 8 6.19 11.78 -9.75
CA PHE A 8 5.56 10.49 -9.47
C PHE A 8 4.31 10.66 -8.58
N PHE A 9 4.40 11.40 -7.47
CA PHE A 9 3.23 11.65 -6.62
C PHE A 9 2.19 12.55 -7.30
N ARG A 10 2.62 13.56 -8.07
CA ARG A 10 1.70 14.42 -8.85
C ARG A 10 0.88 13.61 -9.86
N LEU A 11 1.54 12.71 -10.60
CA LEU A 11 0.85 11.80 -11.52
C LEU A 11 -0.15 10.89 -10.80
N LEU A 12 0.22 10.34 -9.64
CA LEU A 12 -0.67 9.49 -8.89
C LEU A 12 -1.87 10.27 -8.33
N ARG A 13 -1.66 11.48 -7.82
CA ARG A 13 -2.76 12.36 -7.39
C ARG A 13 -3.68 12.70 -8.55
N SER A 14 -3.13 13.07 -9.68
CA SER A 14 -3.91 13.38 -10.90
C SER A 14 -4.71 12.16 -11.38
N GLY A 15 -4.09 10.99 -11.46
CA GLY A 15 -4.76 9.81 -12.00
C GLY A 15 -5.73 9.13 -11.05
N ALA A 16 -5.39 9.03 -9.77
CA ALA A 16 -6.21 8.31 -8.79
C ALA A 16 -7.25 9.20 -8.10
N LEU A 17 -6.90 10.48 -7.84
CA LEU A 17 -7.69 11.39 -7.01
C LEU A 17 -8.27 12.58 -7.80
N ASN A 18 -8.02 12.64 -9.11
CA ASN A 18 -8.43 13.72 -10.01
C ASN A 18 -7.93 15.12 -9.56
N GLU A 19 -6.77 15.17 -8.88
CA GLU A 19 -6.11 16.41 -8.50
C GLU A 19 -5.11 16.80 -9.59
N TYR A 20 -5.35 17.89 -10.29
CA TYR A 20 -4.40 18.41 -11.26
C TYR A 20 -3.32 19.25 -10.57
N GLU A 21 -2.07 18.88 -10.79
CA GLU A 21 -0.89 19.64 -10.34
C GLU A 21 0.16 19.58 -11.43
N ALA A 22 0.64 20.75 -11.88
CA ALA A 22 1.60 20.84 -12.97
C ALA A 22 2.87 20.00 -12.73
N LEU A 23 3.25 19.22 -13.74
CA LEU A 23 4.48 18.42 -13.68
C LEU A 23 5.70 19.30 -13.94
N GLU A 24 6.85 18.87 -13.46
CA GLU A 24 8.13 19.49 -13.79
C GLU A 24 8.74 18.82 -15.02
N PRO A 25 9.41 19.59 -15.93
CA PRO A 25 10.06 19.00 -17.10
C PRO A 25 11.11 17.93 -16.71
N MET A 26 11.10 16.82 -17.45
CA MET A 26 12.02 15.70 -17.20
C MET A 26 12.66 15.22 -18.49
N SER A 27 13.93 14.75 -18.40
CA SER A 27 14.59 14.05 -19.51
C SER A 27 13.98 12.64 -19.70
N ALA A 28 14.19 12.04 -20.87
CA ALA A 28 13.74 10.67 -21.16
C ALA A 28 14.22 9.66 -20.10
N PHE A 29 15.48 9.78 -19.66
CA PHE A 29 16.04 8.94 -18.60
C PHE A 29 15.25 9.05 -17.28
N LYS A 30 14.83 10.27 -16.89
CA LYS A 30 14.04 10.47 -15.67
C LYS A 30 12.64 9.87 -15.81
N TRP A 31 12.04 9.95 -16.99
CA TRP A 31 10.78 9.30 -17.30
C TRP A 31 10.87 7.77 -17.19
N ASP A 32 11.96 7.17 -17.68
CA ASP A 32 12.19 5.73 -17.54
C ASP A 32 12.30 5.31 -16.08
N ARG A 33 13.00 6.10 -15.28
CA ARG A 33 13.13 5.85 -13.85
C ARG A 33 11.80 5.99 -13.10
N LEU A 34 10.99 6.98 -13.48
CA LEU A 34 9.64 7.12 -12.95
C LEU A 34 8.78 5.90 -13.31
N ASN A 35 8.86 5.41 -14.53
CA ASN A 35 8.12 4.21 -14.96
C ASN A 35 8.55 2.95 -14.20
N GLN A 36 9.84 2.80 -13.88
CA GLN A 36 10.29 1.72 -12.99
C GLN A 36 9.67 1.82 -11.59
N MET A 37 9.57 3.03 -11.02
CA MET A 37 8.89 3.26 -9.74
C MET A 37 7.40 2.91 -9.82
N VAL A 38 6.72 3.28 -10.90
CA VAL A 38 5.31 2.95 -11.16
C VAL A 38 5.09 1.44 -11.12
N ARG A 39 5.87 0.68 -11.87
CA ARG A 39 5.78 -0.79 -11.92
C ARG A 39 6.07 -1.43 -10.56
N ALA A 40 7.12 -0.97 -9.90
CA ALA A 40 7.54 -1.50 -8.62
C ALA A 40 6.55 -1.23 -7.47
N GLN A 41 5.69 -0.22 -7.60
CA GLN A 41 4.64 0.12 -6.64
C GLN A 41 3.25 -0.39 -7.06
N HIS A 42 3.15 -1.08 -8.19
CA HIS A 42 1.90 -1.59 -8.77
C HIS A 42 0.81 -0.51 -8.90
N VAL A 43 1.20 0.63 -9.49
CA VAL A 43 0.33 1.82 -9.64
C VAL A 43 0.18 2.24 -11.10
N GLU A 44 0.35 1.28 -12.02
CA GLU A 44 0.36 1.53 -13.47
C GLU A 44 -0.91 2.22 -13.95
N ALA A 45 -2.08 1.73 -13.54
CA ALA A 45 -3.36 2.31 -13.97
C ALA A 45 -3.53 3.76 -13.52
N ALA A 46 -3.20 4.06 -12.26
CA ALA A 46 -3.26 5.42 -11.72
C ALA A 46 -2.26 6.34 -12.42
N ALA A 47 -1.01 5.89 -12.59
CA ALA A 47 0.02 6.67 -13.27
C ALA A 47 -0.34 6.95 -14.73
N GLN A 48 -0.87 5.96 -15.44
CA GLN A 48 -1.28 6.10 -16.83
C GLN A 48 -2.44 7.10 -17.00
N LYS A 49 -3.45 7.03 -16.11
CA LYS A 49 -4.52 8.03 -16.10
C LYS A 49 -3.97 9.43 -15.81
N GLY A 50 -3.02 9.54 -14.86
CA GLY A 50 -2.30 10.79 -14.60
C GLY A 50 -1.56 11.32 -15.83
N VAL A 51 -0.83 10.47 -16.55
CA VAL A 51 -0.16 10.84 -17.81
C VAL A 51 -1.17 11.33 -18.86
N ARG A 52 -2.31 10.68 -19.01
CA ARG A 52 -3.38 11.12 -19.94
C ARG A 52 -3.93 12.48 -19.57
N ASN A 53 -4.08 12.79 -18.28
CA ASN A 53 -4.54 14.10 -17.82
C ASN A 53 -3.56 15.22 -18.18
N HIS A 54 -2.26 14.89 -18.35
CA HIS A 54 -1.19 15.82 -18.69
C HIS A 54 -0.73 15.77 -20.16
N GLN A 55 -1.42 15.01 -21.02
CA GLN A 55 -0.98 14.80 -22.43
C GLN A 55 -0.93 16.05 -23.28
N TYR A 56 -1.65 17.09 -22.90
CA TYR A 56 -1.73 18.37 -23.62
C TYR A 56 -0.83 19.45 -23.01
N ASP A 57 -0.05 19.14 -21.98
CA ASP A 57 0.88 20.07 -21.36
C ASP A 57 2.07 20.26 -22.30
N GLU A 58 2.12 21.36 -23.04
CA GLU A 58 3.10 21.67 -24.11
C GLU A 58 4.57 21.59 -23.62
N LEU A 59 4.81 21.91 -22.34
CA LEU A 59 6.13 21.86 -21.74
C LEU A 59 6.59 20.46 -21.34
N MET A 60 5.71 19.46 -21.46
CA MET A 60 5.97 18.10 -21.02
C MET A 60 6.40 17.21 -22.20
N ASN A 61 7.64 16.80 -22.19
CA ASN A 61 8.16 15.80 -23.13
C ASN A 61 7.81 14.39 -22.65
N ILE A 62 6.50 14.07 -22.57
CA ILE A 62 6.02 12.76 -22.12
C ILE A 62 6.27 11.74 -23.23
N PRO A 63 6.98 10.63 -22.96
CA PRO A 63 7.22 9.62 -23.99
C PRO A 63 5.92 8.99 -24.47
N LYS A 64 5.69 8.94 -25.80
CA LYS A 64 4.46 8.41 -26.41
C LYS A 64 4.11 6.99 -25.96
N ARG A 65 5.09 6.15 -25.66
CA ARG A 65 4.91 4.80 -25.11
C ARG A 65 4.13 4.75 -23.78
N LEU A 66 4.24 5.79 -22.95
CA LEU A 66 3.52 5.87 -21.67
C LEU A 66 2.04 6.27 -21.84
N ILE A 67 1.68 6.79 -23.01
CA ILE A 67 0.31 7.21 -23.31
C ILE A 67 -0.53 6.06 -23.89
N THR A 68 0.13 5.10 -24.54
CA THR A 68 -0.52 4.10 -25.40
C THR A 68 -0.94 2.81 -24.68
N GLU A 69 -0.32 2.48 -23.55
CA GLU A 69 -0.63 1.24 -22.81
C GLU A 69 -1.98 1.38 -22.08
N SER A 70 -2.94 0.51 -22.40
CA SER A 70 -4.21 0.42 -21.67
C SER A 70 -4.12 -0.71 -20.65
N ILE A 71 -4.19 -0.37 -19.38
CA ILE A 71 -4.19 -1.34 -18.28
C ILE A 71 -5.59 -1.32 -17.66
N ALA A 72 -6.19 -2.50 -17.53
CA ALA A 72 -7.48 -2.64 -16.85
C ALA A 72 -7.34 -2.37 -15.35
N ASP A 73 -8.25 -1.59 -14.79
CA ASP A 73 -8.35 -1.38 -13.35
C ASP A 73 -8.82 -2.68 -12.68
N ALA A 74 -7.90 -3.39 -12.05
CA ALA A 74 -8.19 -4.57 -11.25
C ALA A 74 -8.41 -4.18 -9.78
N SER A 75 -9.47 -3.47 -9.47
CA SER A 75 -9.81 -3.11 -8.10
C SER A 75 -10.90 -4.02 -7.51
N CYS A 76 -10.60 -5.30 -7.32
CA CYS A 76 -11.44 -6.17 -6.52
C CYS A 76 -11.01 -6.10 -5.06
N ILE A 77 -11.89 -5.63 -4.17
CA ILE A 77 -11.71 -5.76 -2.72
C ILE A 77 -11.92 -7.23 -2.39
N GLY A 78 -10.84 -7.98 -2.26
CA GLY A 78 -10.89 -9.39 -1.89
C GLY A 78 -11.36 -9.63 -0.46
N HIS A 79 -11.24 -10.86 0.01
CA HIS A 79 -11.45 -11.22 1.43
C HIS A 79 -10.08 -11.25 2.15
N PRO A 80 -9.60 -10.10 2.66
CA PRO A 80 -8.32 -10.03 3.33
C PRO A 80 -8.33 -10.84 4.62
N ARG A 81 -7.18 -11.37 4.98
CA ARG A 81 -7.01 -12.18 6.20
C ARG A 81 -5.91 -11.59 7.05
N LEU A 82 -6.10 -11.67 8.36
CA LEU A 82 -5.08 -11.43 9.36
C LEU A 82 -4.32 -12.74 9.65
N SER A 83 -3.04 -12.64 9.94
CA SER A 83 -2.20 -13.80 10.28
C SER A 83 -2.56 -14.39 11.66
N ASN A 84 -2.99 -13.52 12.58
CA ASN A 84 -3.47 -13.95 13.88
C ASN A 84 -4.85 -14.60 13.77
N ARG A 85 -4.96 -15.87 14.17
CA ARG A 85 -6.20 -16.66 14.07
C ARG A 85 -7.37 -16.05 14.86
N LEU A 86 -7.11 -15.50 16.06
CA LEU A 86 -8.14 -14.89 16.90
C LEU A 86 -8.63 -13.56 16.29
N LEU A 87 -7.72 -12.73 15.77
CA LEU A 87 -8.08 -11.48 15.12
C LEU A 87 -8.83 -11.76 13.81
N ASN A 88 -8.42 -12.76 13.06
CA ASN A 88 -9.09 -13.17 11.84
C ASN A 88 -10.51 -13.72 12.12
N HIS A 89 -10.70 -14.49 13.21
CA HIS A 89 -12.03 -14.91 13.66
C HIS A 89 -12.92 -13.71 14.05
N ARG A 90 -12.34 -12.72 14.76
CA ARG A 90 -13.05 -11.47 15.10
C ARG A 90 -13.44 -10.70 13.84
N LEU A 91 -12.56 -10.61 12.84
CA LEU A 91 -12.83 -9.95 11.57
C LEU A 91 -14.03 -10.58 10.87
N ARG A 92 -14.03 -11.90 10.70
CA ARG A 92 -15.17 -12.64 10.13
C ARG A 92 -16.46 -12.40 10.90
N LYS A 93 -16.39 -12.40 12.23
CA LYS A 93 -17.56 -12.13 13.09
C LYS A 93 -18.10 -10.71 12.95
N ILE A 94 -17.23 -9.72 12.66
CA ILE A 94 -17.63 -8.35 12.33
C ILE A 94 -18.35 -8.35 10.97
N GLU A 95 -17.78 -8.97 9.94
CA GLU A 95 -18.38 -9.07 8.60
C GLU A 95 -19.75 -9.77 8.63
N GLU A 96 -19.89 -10.88 9.35
CA GLU A 96 -21.13 -11.61 9.51
C GLU A 96 -22.21 -10.79 10.23
N ARG A 97 -21.83 -10.15 11.35
CA ARG A 97 -22.77 -9.32 12.12
C ARG A 97 -23.26 -8.11 11.33
N GLU A 98 -22.37 -7.44 10.62
CA GLU A 98 -22.73 -6.27 9.83
C GLU A 98 -23.60 -6.66 8.64
N ARG A 99 -23.40 -7.81 8.03
CA ARG A 99 -24.24 -8.33 6.94
C ARG A 99 -25.70 -8.54 7.37
N HIS A 100 -25.94 -8.83 8.64
CA HIS A 100 -27.26 -9.09 9.21
C HIS A 100 -27.79 -7.94 10.09
N ALA A 101 -27.06 -6.83 10.16
CA ALA A 101 -27.49 -5.66 10.93
C ALA A 101 -28.61 -4.91 10.19
N ILE A 102 -29.52 -4.32 10.96
CA ILE A 102 -30.63 -3.51 10.42
C ILE A 102 -30.07 -2.24 9.76
N ASP A 103 -29.01 -1.68 10.36
CA ASP A 103 -28.27 -0.49 9.91
C ASP A 103 -26.95 -0.86 9.23
N THR A 104 -26.98 -1.82 8.31
CA THR A 104 -25.80 -2.30 7.58
C THR A 104 -25.05 -1.15 6.91
N ASN A 105 -23.76 -1.02 7.19
CA ASN A 105 -22.87 -0.07 6.53
C ASN A 105 -21.79 -0.78 5.70
N VAL A 106 -22.10 -1.00 4.42
CA VAL A 106 -21.20 -1.64 3.46
C VAL A 106 -19.94 -0.82 3.27
N GLY A 107 -20.05 0.52 3.28
CA GLY A 107 -18.92 1.43 3.13
C GLY A 107 -17.86 1.23 4.22
N SER A 108 -18.28 1.11 5.48
CA SER A 108 -17.35 0.88 6.59
C SER A 108 -16.67 -0.49 6.51
N ILE A 109 -17.40 -1.54 6.09
CA ILE A 109 -16.80 -2.88 5.88
C ILE A 109 -15.78 -2.85 4.75
N ASP A 110 -16.05 -2.17 3.66
CA ASP A 110 -15.12 -2.08 2.54
C ASP A 110 -13.84 -1.35 2.95
N VAL A 111 -13.95 -0.21 3.66
CA VAL A 111 -12.78 0.49 4.20
C VAL A 111 -11.99 -0.39 5.17
N LEU A 112 -12.66 -1.12 6.07
CA LEU A 112 -12.01 -2.07 6.96
C LEU A 112 -11.23 -3.13 6.18
N LYS A 113 -11.84 -3.71 5.13
CA LYS A 113 -11.19 -4.70 4.28
C LYS A 113 -9.95 -4.14 3.57
N ILE A 114 -10.03 -2.93 3.03
CA ILE A 114 -8.89 -2.28 2.38
C ILE A 114 -7.76 -2.05 3.40
N ILE A 115 -8.08 -1.54 4.59
CA ILE A 115 -7.08 -1.34 5.66
C ILE A 115 -6.42 -2.66 6.05
N VAL A 116 -7.19 -3.73 6.24
CA VAL A 116 -6.66 -5.08 6.59
C VAL A 116 -5.80 -5.65 5.47
N ALA A 117 -6.23 -5.51 4.20
CA ALA A 117 -5.44 -5.94 3.04
C ALA A 117 -4.08 -5.21 2.99
N ASN A 118 -4.08 -3.89 3.22
CA ASN A 118 -2.87 -3.10 3.28
C ASN A 118 -1.94 -3.53 4.43
N ILE A 119 -2.48 -3.84 5.61
CA ILE A 119 -1.70 -4.35 6.74
C ILE A 119 -1.02 -5.67 6.37
N SER A 120 -1.78 -6.60 5.79
CA SER A 120 -1.23 -7.87 5.32
C SER A 120 -0.13 -7.67 4.27
N GLY A 121 -0.35 -6.79 3.29
CA GLY A 121 0.66 -6.41 2.30
C GLY A 121 1.91 -5.81 2.94
N MET A 122 1.75 -4.82 3.83
CA MET A 122 2.86 -4.16 4.52
C MET A 122 3.73 -5.15 5.32
N LEU A 123 3.12 -6.14 5.94
CA LEU A 123 3.83 -7.14 6.74
C LEU A 123 4.50 -8.24 5.89
N ASN A 124 3.92 -8.62 4.75
CA ASN A 124 4.42 -9.71 3.92
C ASN A 124 5.35 -9.25 2.79
N THR A 125 4.90 -8.31 1.97
CA THR A 125 5.65 -7.84 0.78
C THR A 125 6.36 -6.50 1.00
N GLY A 126 5.91 -5.73 1.97
CA GLY A 126 6.31 -4.35 2.21
C GLY A 126 5.20 -3.37 1.81
N MET A 127 5.41 -2.11 2.10
CA MET A 127 4.41 -1.09 1.78
C MET A 127 4.35 -0.87 0.27
N MET A 128 3.15 -1.00 -0.28
CA MET A 128 2.81 -0.72 -1.68
C MET A 128 1.87 0.48 -1.77
N LEU A 129 2.14 1.40 -2.68
CA LEU A 129 1.29 2.58 -2.86
C LEU A 129 -0.06 2.25 -3.48
N SER A 130 -0.16 1.16 -4.25
CA SER A 130 -1.44 0.69 -4.80
C SER A 130 -2.52 0.54 -3.74
N GLY A 131 -2.19 -0.04 -2.59
CA GLY A 131 -3.13 -0.18 -1.48
C GLY A 131 -3.51 1.15 -0.82
N LEU A 132 -2.56 2.09 -0.70
CA LEU A 132 -2.85 3.44 -0.20
C LEU A 132 -3.72 4.22 -1.17
N ILE A 133 -3.45 4.13 -2.47
CA ILE A 133 -4.29 4.75 -3.52
C ILE A 133 -5.69 4.17 -3.49
N GLN A 134 -5.84 2.85 -3.33
CA GLN A 134 -7.15 2.22 -3.21
C GLN A 134 -7.93 2.75 -2.01
N LEU A 135 -7.26 2.89 -0.85
CA LEU A 135 -7.86 3.47 0.35
C LEU A 135 -8.28 4.93 0.12
N GLY A 136 -7.37 5.76 -0.40
CA GLY A 136 -7.64 7.17 -0.66
C GLY A 136 -8.75 7.38 -1.69
N SER A 137 -8.70 6.66 -2.81
CA SER A 137 -9.73 6.72 -3.84
C SER A 137 -11.11 6.29 -3.30
N TYR A 138 -11.14 5.26 -2.44
CA TYR A 138 -12.39 4.83 -1.80
C TYR A 138 -12.95 5.91 -0.87
N LEU A 139 -12.11 6.51 -0.03
CA LEU A 139 -12.52 7.55 0.91
C LEU A 139 -13.05 8.79 0.19
N ARG A 140 -12.41 9.25 -0.89
CA ARG A 140 -12.89 10.41 -1.67
C ARG A 140 -14.17 10.16 -2.45
N ASN A 141 -14.36 8.93 -2.95
CA ASN A 141 -15.54 8.62 -3.76
C ASN A 141 -16.74 8.16 -2.93
N LYS A 142 -16.50 7.59 -1.73
CA LYS A 142 -17.55 6.94 -0.92
C LYS A 142 -17.40 7.22 0.57
N GLY A 143 -16.53 8.15 0.97
CA GLY A 143 -16.28 8.44 2.39
C GLY A 143 -17.52 8.94 3.14
N ASP A 144 -18.40 9.65 2.46
CA ASP A 144 -19.70 10.10 2.97
C ASP A 144 -20.63 8.96 3.40
N LYS A 145 -20.40 7.75 2.86
CA LYS A 145 -21.17 6.52 3.18
C LYS A 145 -20.52 5.69 4.28
N VAL A 146 -19.39 6.14 4.83
CA VAL A 146 -18.63 5.40 5.84
C VAL A 146 -19.04 5.86 7.23
N ASP A 147 -19.53 4.93 8.06
CA ASP A 147 -19.68 5.16 9.49
C ASP A 147 -18.33 5.00 10.19
N PHE A 148 -17.64 6.11 10.39
CA PHE A 148 -16.33 6.12 11.02
C PHE A 148 -16.36 5.71 12.50
N VAL A 149 -17.48 5.88 13.20
CA VAL A 149 -17.63 5.45 14.60
C VAL A 149 -17.61 3.92 14.68
N LYS A 150 -18.37 3.25 13.81
CA LYS A 150 -18.32 1.79 13.67
C LYS A 150 -16.94 1.31 13.27
N LEU A 151 -16.33 1.99 12.27
CA LEU A 151 -14.99 1.64 11.79
C LEU A 151 -13.96 1.70 12.92
N GLU A 152 -13.91 2.79 13.70
CA GLU A 152 -12.98 2.92 14.83
C GLU A 152 -13.19 1.84 15.90
N ALA A 153 -14.44 1.50 16.22
CA ALA A 153 -14.75 0.43 17.14
C ALA A 153 -14.21 -0.93 16.66
N TRP A 154 -14.33 -1.22 15.35
CA TRP A 154 -13.80 -2.43 14.76
C TRP A 154 -12.28 -2.46 14.72
N LEU A 155 -11.63 -1.36 14.33
CA LEU A 155 -10.18 -1.22 14.34
C LEU A 155 -9.60 -1.42 15.75
N SER A 156 -10.26 -0.88 16.78
CA SER A 156 -9.88 -1.08 18.18
C SER A 156 -10.05 -2.54 18.62
N LYS A 157 -11.16 -3.19 18.26
CA LYS A 157 -11.43 -4.60 18.55
C LYS A 157 -10.43 -5.57 17.88
N LEU A 158 -9.91 -5.18 16.72
CA LEU A 158 -8.90 -5.93 15.97
C LEU A 158 -7.48 -5.56 16.40
N HIS A 159 -7.28 -4.61 17.31
CA HIS A 159 -5.97 -4.11 17.75
C HIS A 159 -5.08 -3.59 16.60
N ILE A 160 -5.70 -3.02 15.55
CA ILE A 160 -5.02 -2.47 14.36
C ILE A 160 -5.24 -0.96 14.19
N ARG A 161 -5.82 -0.28 15.19
CA ARG A 161 -6.14 1.15 15.11
C ARG A 161 -4.94 2.01 14.74
N ARG A 162 -3.77 1.80 15.38
CA ARG A 162 -2.56 2.57 15.06
C ARG A 162 -2.04 2.31 13.64
N MET A 163 -2.21 1.10 13.14
CA MET A 163 -1.81 0.79 11.77
C MET A 163 -2.74 1.44 10.73
N ALA A 164 -4.04 1.53 11.02
CA ALA A 164 -4.98 2.29 10.21
C ALA A 164 -4.64 3.79 10.24
N GLN A 165 -4.37 4.35 11.43
CA GLN A 165 -3.94 5.73 11.61
C GLN A 165 -2.65 6.03 10.82
N LEU A 166 -1.67 5.13 10.84
CA LEU A 166 -0.45 5.26 10.03
C LEU A 166 -0.77 5.35 8.54
N GLN A 167 -1.69 4.52 8.03
CA GLN A 167 -2.12 4.58 6.62
C GLN A 167 -2.78 5.91 6.28
N GLY A 168 -3.66 6.42 7.16
CA GLY A 168 -4.27 7.74 6.99
C GLY A 168 -3.23 8.87 7.01
N CYS A 169 -2.27 8.85 7.95
CA CYS A 169 -1.17 9.82 7.96
C CYS A 169 -0.31 9.75 6.69
N MET A 170 -0.16 8.57 6.07
CA MET A 170 0.51 8.45 4.79
C MET A 170 -0.30 9.11 3.66
N LEU A 171 -1.63 8.99 3.66
CA LEU A 171 -2.49 9.69 2.69
C LEU A 171 -2.38 11.21 2.85
N MET A 172 -2.39 11.73 4.07
CA MET A 172 -2.19 13.15 4.35
C MET A 172 -0.80 13.63 3.88
N ALA A 173 0.24 12.85 4.14
CA ALA A 173 1.62 13.23 3.87
C ALA A 173 1.98 13.33 2.38
N VAL A 174 1.31 12.54 1.49
CA VAL A 174 1.71 12.44 0.06
C VAL A 174 0.56 12.56 -0.94
N PHE A 175 -0.70 12.48 -0.48
CA PHE A 175 -1.88 12.54 -1.34
C PHE A 175 -2.84 13.69 -0.99
N ASN A 176 -2.37 14.70 -0.25
CA ASN A 176 -3.10 15.93 0.09
C ASN A 176 -4.47 15.68 0.74
N PHE A 177 -4.59 14.64 1.55
CA PHE A 177 -5.80 14.42 2.35
C PHE A 177 -5.82 15.37 3.53
N GLU A 178 -6.99 15.90 3.82
CA GLU A 178 -7.24 16.71 5.02
C GLU A 178 -7.74 15.84 6.19
N GLN A 179 -7.67 16.39 7.38
CA GLN A 179 -8.04 15.66 8.60
C GLN A 179 -9.50 15.24 8.64
N ASP A 180 -10.39 16.04 8.06
CA ASP A 180 -11.83 15.81 7.98
C ASP A 180 -12.18 14.70 6.97
N GLU A 181 -11.36 14.47 5.95
CA GLU A 181 -11.52 13.35 5.00
C GLU A 181 -11.17 12.00 5.66
N ILE A 182 -10.39 12.01 6.76
CA ILE A 182 -9.90 10.80 7.44
C ILE A 182 -10.11 10.91 8.97
N PRO A 183 -11.35 10.88 9.46
CA PRO A 183 -11.67 11.12 10.88
C PRO A 183 -11.04 10.12 11.86
N PHE A 184 -10.67 8.90 11.40
CA PHE A 184 -10.01 7.91 12.24
C PHE A 184 -8.51 8.21 12.52
N VAL A 185 -7.94 9.25 11.89
CA VAL A 185 -6.59 9.74 12.21
C VAL A 185 -6.72 10.80 13.29
N GLN A 186 -6.41 10.43 14.52
CA GLN A 186 -6.51 11.34 15.68
C GLN A 186 -5.16 11.92 16.10
N ARG A 187 -4.06 11.40 15.54
CA ARG A 187 -2.70 11.76 15.93
C ARG A 187 -1.77 11.63 14.74
N ASP A 188 -0.93 12.62 14.57
CA ASP A 188 0.15 12.54 13.58
C ASP A 188 1.16 11.44 13.91
N GLU A 189 1.53 10.69 12.86
CA GLU A 189 2.60 9.70 12.92
C GLU A 189 3.79 10.23 12.09
N PRO A 190 4.81 10.83 12.75
CA PRO A 190 5.94 11.49 12.04
C PRO A 190 6.72 10.54 11.12
N ALA A 191 6.61 9.23 11.35
CA ALA A 191 7.24 8.23 10.52
C ALA A 191 6.54 8.02 9.16
N ALA A 192 5.28 8.45 8.99
CA ALA A 192 4.47 8.17 7.82
C ALA A 192 5.15 8.62 6.52
N TYR A 193 5.53 9.88 6.43
CA TYR A 193 6.22 10.44 5.27
C TYR A 193 7.52 9.70 4.93
N LYS A 194 8.35 9.44 5.96
CA LYS A 194 9.62 8.74 5.78
C LYS A 194 9.42 7.29 5.29
N LEU A 195 8.38 6.61 5.77
CA LEU A 195 8.05 5.25 5.34
C LEU A 195 7.61 5.23 3.88
N VAL A 196 6.78 6.18 3.45
CA VAL A 196 6.39 6.32 2.04
C VAL A 196 7.61 6.58 1.16
N LEU A 197 8.42 7.57 1.47
CA LEU A 197 9.63 7.86 0.68
C LEU A 197 10.57 6.66 0.60
N ARG A 198 10.72 5.94 1.69
CA ARG A 198 11.56 4.75 1.73
C ARG A 198 11.03 3.64 0.83
N SER A 199 9.71 3.41 0.78
CA SER A 199 9.14 2.37 -0.10
C SER A 199 9.40 2.68 -1.57
N VAL A 200 9.35 3.94 -1.94
CA VAL A 200 9.59 4.41 -3.32
C VAL A 200 11.08 4.39 -3.67
N SER A 201 11.97 4.72 -2.72
CA SER A 201 13.42 4.81 -2.95
C SER A 201 14.12 3.45 -3.02
N HIS A 202 13.63 2.46 -2.26
CA HIS A 202 14.28 1.15 -2.16
C HIS A 202 13.84 0.14 -3.21
N THR A 203 12.84 0.45 -4.00
CA THR A 203 12.36 -0.43 -5.07
C THR A 203 13.43 -0.76 -6.11
N ALA A 204 14.33 0.16 -6.39
CA ALA A 204 15.43 -0.08 -7.32
C ALA A 204 16.50 -1.04 -6.78
N ASN A 205 16.71 -1.08 -5.45
CA ASN A 205 17.70 -1.96 -4.82
C ASN A 205 17.12 -3.36 -4.55
N ASP A 206 15.83 -3.44 -4.17
CA ASP A 206 15.17 -4.73 -3.90
C ASP A 206 14.97 -5.54 -5.19
N THR A 207 14.63 -4.90 -6.32
CA THR A 207 14.57 -5.56 -7.63
C THR A 207 15.95 -5.96 -8.16
N ALA A 208 16.99 -5.18 -7.91
CA ALA A 208 18.35 -5.55 -8.32
C ALA A 208 18.88 -6.76 -7.51
N GLU A 209 18.53 -6.88 -6.23
CA GLU A 209 18.87 -8.05 -5.41
C GLU A 209 18.07 -9.30 -5.80
N GLU A 210 16.82 -9.17 -6.24
CA GLU A 210 16.00 -10.29 -6.75
C GLU A 210 16.52 -10.83 -8.10
N TRP A 211 17.14 -10.00 -8.94
CA TRP A 211 17.70 -10.41 -10.22
C TRP A 211 19.14 -10.95 -10.14
N HIS A 212 19.85 -10.77 -9.03
CA HIS A 212 21.13 -11.41 -8.78
C HIS A 212 20.96 -12.81 -8.18
N PHE A 213 20.21 -13.67 -8.86
CA PHE A 213 20.33 -15.11 -8.68
C PHE A 213 21.72 -15.53 -9.17
N ARG A 214 22.69 -15.59 -8.27
CA ARG A 214 23.90 -16.32 -8.54
C ARG A 214 23.52 -17.80 -8.70
N GLN A 215 23.51 -18.30 -9.90
CA GLN A 215 23.59 -19.73 -10.19
C GLN A 215 24.92 -20.24 -9.58
N SER A 216 24.85 -20.70 -8.36
CA SER A 216 25.91 -21.52 -7.79
C SER A 216 25.77 -22.91 -8.40
N ARG A 217 26.88 -23.49 -8.83
CA ARG A 217 26.99 -24.83 -9.46
C ARG A 217 26.54 -25.99 -8.55
N SER A 218 26.15 -25.78 -7.35
CA SER A 218 25.67 -26.75 -6.38
C SER A 218 24.29 -26.34 -5.89
N GLY A 219 23.23 -26.88 -6.51
CA GLY A 219 21.87 -26.91 -5.97
C GLY A 219 21.29 -25.61 -5.45
N PHE A 220 20.00 -25.43 -5.56
CA PHE A 220 19.23 -24.32 -5.01
C PHE A 220 19.37 -24.23 -3.48
N VAL A 221 20.36 -23.53 -2.96
CA VAL A 221 20.38 -23.10 -1.57
C VAL A 221 19.74 -21.73 -1.53
N GLN A 222 18.45 -21.68 -1.30
CA GLN A 222 17.77 -20.45 -0.92
C GLN A 222 18.42 -19.93 0.37
N ASN A 223 18.89 -18.68 0.31
CA ASN A 223 19.59 -18.07 1.44
C ASN A 223 18.57 -17.63 2.49
N ASN A 224 18.00 -18.61 3.24
CA ASN A 224 16.95 -18.41 4.25
C ASN A 224 17.34 -17.37 5.31
N SER A 225 18.64 -17.16 5.54
CA SER A 225 19.11 -16.17 6.51
C SER A 225 18.85 -14.72 6.06
N THR A 226 18.93 -14.43 4.76
CA THR A 226 18.65 -13.08 4.23
C THR A 226 17.15 -12.78 4.24
N LEU A 227 16.32 -13.76 3.90
CA LEU A 227 14.86 -13.66 3.97
C LEU A 227 14.39 -13.46 5.40
N LEU A 228 14.96 -14.23 6.35
CA LEU A 228 14.64 -14.09 7.77
C LEU A 228 15.01 -12.70 8.31
N ARG A 229 16.22 -12.20 7.98
CA ARG A 229 16.66 -10.85 8.37
C ARG A 229 15.76 -9.76 7.76
N ARG A 230 15.34 -9.91 6.51
CA ARG A 230 14.42 -8.98 5.83
C ARG A 230 13.05 -8.96 6.52
N ASN A 231 12.49 -10.14 6.81
CA ASN A 231 11.24 -10.29 7.53
C ASN A 231 11.32 -9.73 8.96
N LEU A 232 12.40 -9.98 9.66
CA LEU A 232 12.64 -9.45 11.01
C LEU A 232 12.71 -7.91 10.99
N ARG A 233 13.50 -7.31 10.10
CA ARG A 233 13.59 -5.85 9.95
C ARG A 233 12.23 -5.21 9.62
N ARG A 234 11.42 -5.89 8.79
CA ARG A 234 10.07 -5.45 8.45
C ARG A 234 9.16 -5.51 9.67
N SER A 235 9.16 -6.63 10.40
CA SER A 235 8.37 -6.81 11.62
C SER A 235 8.74 -5.78 12.68
N LEU A 236 10.03 -5.54 12.93
CA LEU A 236 10.48 -4.51 13.87
C LEU A 236 10.01 -3.11 13.52
N ARG A 237 9.82 -2.81 12.22
CA ARG A 237 9.33 -1.51 11.75
C ARG A 237 7.86 -1.26 12.11
N TYR A 238 7.05 -2.32 12.06
CA TYR A 238 5.59 -2.20 12.24
C TYR A 238 5.08 -2.70 13.59
N ILE A 239 5.95 -3.26 14.43
CA ILE A 239 5.56 -3.83 15.74
C ILE A 239 4.88 -2.82 16.66
N THR A 240 5.26 -1.55 16.60
CA THR A 240 4.65 -0.49 17.41
C THR A 240 3.25 -0.10 16.94
N TYR A 241 2.89 -0.43 15.70
CA TYR A 241 1.61 -0.08 15.09
C TYR A 241 0.57 -1.20 15.16
N ALA A 242 1.00 -2.45 15.02
CA ALA A 242 0.13 -3.62 15.13
C ALA A 242 0.89 -4.80 15.79
N PRO A 243 1.19 -4.75 17.10
CA PRO A 243 2.09 -5.70 17.75
C PRO A 243 1.60 -7.15 17.61
N ILE A 244 0.33 -7.42 17.89
CA ILE A 244 -0.23 -8.78 17.85
C ILE A 244 -0.15 -9.36 16.43
N GLU A 245 -0.58 -8.61 15.43
CA GLU A 245 -0.56 -9.05 14.04
C GLU A 245 0.85 -9.20 13.51
N THR A 246 1.74 -8.27 13.82
CA THR A 246 3.14 -8.30 13.39
C THR A 246 3.89 -9.52 13.94
N VAL A 247 3.72 -9.81 15.23
CA VAL A 247 4.34 -11.01 15.87
C VAL A 247 3.76 -12.28 15.28
N SER A 248 2.42 -12.35 15.11
CA SER A 248 1.77 -13.51 14.53
C SER A 248 2.20 -13.75 13.09
N ASN A 249 2.32 -12.68 12.30
CA ASN A 249 2.78 -12.77 10.92
C ASN A 249 4.24 -13.22 10.82
N PHE A 250 5.10 -12.73 11.71
CA PHE A 250 6.49 -13.17 11.76
C PHE A 250 6.60 -14.68 12.03
N PHE A 251 5.89 -15.18 13.04
CA PHE A 251 5.91 -16.62 13.35
C PHE A 251 5.26 -17.47 12.26
N HIS A 252 4.19 -17.00 11.64
CA HIS A 252 3.57 -17.70 10.51
C HIS A 252 4.55 -17.86 9.33
N ASN A 253 5.23 -16.77 8.95
CA ASN A 253 6.20 -16.79 7.87
C ASN A 253 7.45 -17.60 8.24
N PHE A 254 7.87 -17.58 9.51
CA PHE A 254 8.98 -18.39 10.01
C PHE A 254 8.66 -19.89 9.95
N ALA A 255 7.48 -20.30 10.45
CA ALA A 255 7.05 -21.68 10.38
C ALA A 255 6.94 -22.19 8.93
N ARG A 256 6.41 -21.36 8.03
CA ARG A 256 6.34 -21.69 6.60
C ARG A 256 7.74 -21.88 5.99
N SER A 257 8.69 -21.01 6.31
CA SER A 257 10.05 -21.14 5.79
C SER A 257 10.82 -22.35 6.35
N LEU A 258 10.42 -22.88 7.50
CA LEU A 258 10.94 -24.15 8.01
C LEU A 258 10.37 -25.37 7.27
N GLN A 259 9.07 -25.34 6.93
CA GLN A 259 8.43 -26.41 6.16
C GLN A 259 9.00 -26.52 4.75
N GLU A 260 9.33 -25.39 4.10
CA GLU A 260 9.96 -25.35 2.78
C GLU A 260 11.43 -25.86 2.75
N ILE A 261 12.04 -26.13 3.91
CA ILE A 261 13.38 -26.72 4.03
C ILE A 261 13.32 -28.24 4.14
N GLU A 262 12.20 -28.78 4.63
CA GLU A 262 12.02 -30.23 4.86
C GLU A 262 11.52 -30.97 3.60
N GLU A 263 11.12 -30.27 2.54
CA GLU A 263 10.79 -30.82 1.21
C GLU A 263 12.00 -30.68 0.26
#